data_201b0f087e1fec3ed82dac432eed9a92
#
_entry.id   201b0f087e1fec3ed82dac432eed9a92
#
_cell.length_a   1.000
_cell.length_b   1.000
_cell.length_c   1.000
_cell.angle_alpha   90.00
_cell.angle_beta   90.00
_cell.angle_gamma   90.00
#
_symmetry.space_group_name_H-M   'P 1'
#
loop_
_entity.id
_entity.type
_entity.pdbx_description
1 polymer ?
#
loop_
_entity_poly.entity_id
_entity_poly.type
_entity_poly.pdbx_seq_one_letter_code
_entity_poly.pdbx_strand_id
1 'polypeptide(L)'
;MKKRYILLLLFCLTLVGVSAQTLEEARAFYNQGQYEKAKPIFQKLVKTQPANGNYNLWYGVCCLETGEPEVALKYLETAVKRRVPSGQLYLARNYNDLYRFEDAIKCYEDYISDLAKRKRPTAEAEKLLEKSKANFRMLKGVEEVCIIDSIVIDKGRFLEAYKISPESGKLFMYNDFFQNEAEVEATVYETELGNKIYYGERQPDGKLSILSRNKMQGEWGKGSLLPGSINDSINANYPYVLTDGITIYYAADGENSIGGYDIFVTRYNTNTNTYLTPENVGMPFNSPYNDYMFVIDEYNNLGWFASDRYQPEGKVCIYVFIPNSSKRVYNYEAMDPKKVIGLARIHSLKDTWTDQDAVADAKHRLQAAFDEK
;
A
#
# COMPACT_ATOMS: atom_id res chain seq x y z
N MET A 1 51.50 -31.33 -28.44
CA MET A 1 51.19 -29.94 -28.05
C MET A 1 49.90 -29.41 -28.70
N LYS A 2 49.69 -29.54 -30.01
CA LYS A 2 48.47 -29.03 -30.71
C LYS A 2 47.12 -29.51 -30.13
N LYS A 3 46.98 -30.73 -29.67
CA LYS A 3 45.71 -31.25 -29.10
C LYS A 3 45.33 -30.63 -27.74
N ARG A 4 46.28 -30.17 -26.92
CA ARG A 4 46.01 -29.52 -25.64
C ARG A 4 45.48 -28.08 -25.82
N TYR A 5 45.91 -27.38 -26.85
CA TYR A 5 45.41 -26.01 -27.12
C TYR A 5 44.00 -26.02 -27.69
N ILE A 6 43.63 -27.01 -28.49
CA ILE A 6 42.28 -27.17 -29.02
C ILE A 6 41.25 -27.45 -27.88
N LEU A 7 41.67 -28.26 -26.88
CA LEU A 7 40.79 -28.55 -25.72
C LEU A 7 40.59 -27.33 -24.83
N LEU A 8 41.65 -26.49 -24.65
CA LEU A 8 41.57 -25.24 -23.91
C LEU A 8 40.68 -24.17 -24.62
N LEU A 9 40.77 -24.10 -25.96
CA LEU A 9 39.93 -23.21 -26.76
C LEU A 9 38.43 -23.62 -26.74
N LEU A 10 38.16 -24.95 -26.80
CA LEU A 10 36.80 -25.48 -26.68
C LEU A 10 36.21 -25.22 -25.28
N PHE A 11 37.02 -25.34 -24.21
CA PHE A 11 36.59 -25.07 -22.85
C PHE A 11 36.32 -23.60 -22.60
N CYS A 12 37.10 -22.68 -23.17
CA CYS A 12 36.83 -21.24 -23.12
C CYS A 12 35.58 -20.85 -23.90
N LEU A 13 35.30 -21.46 -25.04
CA LEU A 13 34.09 -21.21 -25.84
C LEU A 13 32.80 -21.68 -25.14
N THR A 14 32.83 -22.79 -24.41
CA THR A 14 31.69 -23.28 -23.65
C THR A 14 31.39 -22.40 -22.42
N LEU A 15 32.42 -21.86 -21.77
CA LEU A 15 32.25 -20.94 -20.62
C LEU A 15 31.65 -19.60 -21.04
N VAL A 16 32.02 -19.07 -22.22
CA VAL A 16 31.45 -17.83 -22.75
C VAL A 16 30.01 -18.05 -23.19
N GLY A 17 29.70 -19.19 -23.79
CA GLY A 17 28.33 -19.57 -24.22
C GLY A 17 27.35 -19.71 -23.03
N VAL A 18 27.80 -20.33 -21.94
CA VAL A 18 26.98 -20.50 -20.73
C VAL A 18 26.70 -19.14 -20.04
N SER A 19 27.68 -18.23 -20.03
CA SER A 19 27.46 -16.88 -19.46
C SER A 19 26.54 -16.02 -20.31
N ALA A 20 26.60 -16.11 -21.63
CA ALA A 20 25.71 -15.38 -22.53
C ALA A 20 24.28 -15.89 -22.43
N GLN A 21 24.11 -17.21 -22.37
CA GLN A 21 22.81 -17.86 -22.24
C GLN A 21 22.09 -17.48 -20.92
N THR A 22 22.82 -17.41 -19.83
CA THR A 22 22.26 -16.99 -18.52
C THR A 22 21.87 -15.49 -18.48
N LEU A 23 22.58 -14.62 -19.16
CA LEU A 23 22.22 -13.19 -19.24
C LEU A 23 20.98 -12.98 -20.09
N GLU A 24 20.86 -13.67 -21.24
CA GLU A 24 19.66 -13.59 -22.08
C GLU A 24 18.43 -14.12 -21.38
N GLU A 25 18.55 -15.23 -20.67
CA GLU A 25 17.49 -15.82 -19.84
C GLU A 25 17.03 -14.84 -18.75
N ALA A 26 17.98 -14.23 -18.01
CA ALA A 26 17.66 -13.24 -16.98
C ALA A 26 16.93 -12.02 -17.54
N ARG A 27 17.36 -11.54 -18.72
CA ARG A 27 16.69 -10.43 -19.42
C ARG A 27 15.30 -10.81 -19.92
N ALA A 28 15.11 -12.06 -20.37
CA ALA A 28 13.79 -12.54 -20.77
C ALA A 28 12.82 -12.55 -19.59
N PHE A 29 13.22 -13.08 -18.43
CA PHE A 29 12.42 -13.02 -17.21
C PHE A 29 12.14 -11.58 -16.77
N TYR A 30 13.15 -10.72 -16.76
CA TYR A 30 13.01 -9.32 -16.41
C TYR A 30 12.01 -8.59 -17.29
N ASN A 31 12.10 -8.76 -18.62
CA ASN A 31 11.20 -8.11 -19.56
C ASN A 31 9.76 -8.65 -19.50
N GLN A 32 9.56 -9.84 -18.93
CA GLN A 32 8.25 -10.46 -18.69
C GLN A 32 7.71 -10.12 -17.28
N GLY A 33 8.42 -9.29 -16.50
CA GLY A 33 8.03 -8.98 -15.12
C GLY A 33 8.24 -10.12 -14.12
N GLN A 34 8.93 -11.21 -14.51
CA GLN A 34 9.21 -12.36 -13.64
C GLN A 34 10.46 -12.10 -12.80
N TYR A 35 10.39 -11.06 -11.96
CA TYR A 35 11.54 -10.53 -11.22
C TYR A 35 12.14 -11.53 -10.24
N GLU A 36 11.33 -12.36 -9.58
CA GLU A 36 11.80 -13.42 -8.69
C GLU A 36 12.72 -14.42 -9.40
N LYS A 37 12.43 -14.75 -10.67
CA LYS A 37 13.27 -15.64 -11.46
C LYS A 37 14.53 -14.96 -11.98
N ALA A 38 14.43 -13.69 -12.36
CA ALA A 38 15.56 -12.92 -12.86
C ALA A 38 16.58 -12.56 -11.77
N LYS A 39 16.10 -12.26 -10.57
CA LYS A 39 16.87 -11.77 -9.41
C LYS A 39 18.11 -12.62 -9.06
N PRO A 40 18.04 -13.93 -8.87
CA PRO A 40 19.21 -14.74 -8.50
C PRO A 40 20.28 -14.75 -9.60
N ILE A 41 19.89 -14.63 -10.87
CA ILE A 41 20.82 -14.60 -12.00
C ILE A 41 21.55 -13.25 -12.02
N PHE A 42 20.82 -12.13 -11.94
CA PHE A 42 21.43 -10.81 -11.86
C PHE A 42 22.28 -10.62 -10.61
N GLN A 43 21.92 -11.22 -9.48
CA GLN A 43 22.73 -11.22 -8.27
C GLN A 43 24.13 -11.81 -8.51
N LYS A 44 24.21 -12.95 -9.24
CA LYS A 44 25.48 -13.56 -9.62
C LYS A 44 26.29 -12.66 -10.54
N LEU A 45 25.63 -12.05 -11.54
CA LEU A 45 26.29 -11.12 -12.50
C LEU A 45 26.85 -9.88 -11.81
N VAL A 46 26.12 -9.26 -10.89
CA VAL A 46 26.60 -8.11 -10.10
C VAL A 46 27.81 -8.52 -9.24
N LYS A 47 27.80 -9.70 -8.62
CA LYS A 47 28.96 -10.19 -7.83
C LYS A 47 30.21 -10.35 -8.67
N THR A 48 30.09 -10.78 -9.92
CA THR A 48 31.23 -10.93 -10.84
C THR A 48 31.70 -9.61 -11.45
N GLN A 49 30.76 -8.68 -11.67
CA GLN A 49 31.03 -7.37 -12.27
C GLN A 49 30.34 -6.24 -11.49
N PRO A 50 30.81 -5.92 -10.28
CA PRO A 50 30.12 -4.98 -9.38
C PRO A 50 30.08 -3.54 -9.91
N ALA A 51 30.95 -3.19 -10.85
CA ALA A 51 30.98 -1.88 -11.48
C ALA A 51 30.09 -1.76 -12.73
N ASN A 52 29.46 -2.84 -13.20
CA ASN A 52 28.59 -2.83 -14.37
C ASN A 52 27.26 -2.16 -14.04
N GLY A 53 27.01 -0.98 -14.63
CA GLY A 53 25.80 -0.18 -14.34
C GLY A 53 24.51 -0.90 -14.69
N ASN A 54 24.45 -1.62 -15.82
CA ASN A 54 23.25 -2.34 -16.24
C ASN A 54 22.93 -3.51 -15.32
N TYR A 55 23.94 -4.27 -14.86
CA TYR A 55 23.72 -5.37 -13.91
C TYR A 55 23.22 -4.84 -12.57
N ASN A 56 23.78 -3.72 -12.11
CA ASN A 56 23.29 -3.05 -10.91
C ASN A 56 21.86 -2.57 -11.09
N LEU A 57 21.50 -1.95 -12.23
CA LEU A 57 20.12 -1.55 -12.50
C LEU A 57 19.17 -2.74 -12.44
N TRP A 58 19.43 -3.79 -13.23
CA TRP A 58 18.53 -4.94 -13.33
C TRP A 58 18.36 -5.67 -12.00
N TYR A 59 19.46 -5.85 -11.25
CA TYR A 59 19.38 -6.46 -9.92
C TYR A 59 18.65 -5.55 -8.93
N GLY A 60 18.94 -4.25 -8.93
CA GLY A 60 18.26 -3.26 -8.09
C GLY A 60 16.76 -3.20 -8.36
N VAL A 61 16.37 -3.22 -9.65
CA VAL A 61 14.94 -3.28 -10.03
C VAL A 61 14.29 -4.59 -9.57
N CYS A 62 14.96 -5.74 -9.76
CA CYS A 62 14.44 -7.00 -9.24
C CYS A 62 14.22 -6.97 -7.73
N CYS A 63 15.16 -6.41 -6.95
CA CYS A 63 14.98 -6.25 -5.51
C CYS A 63 13.82 -5.32 -5.17
N LEU A 64 13.68 -4.21 -5.89
CA LEU A 64 12.57 -3.26 -5.70
C LEU A 64 11.21 -3.93 -5.97
N GLU A 65 11.06 -4.58 -7.12
CA GLU A 65 9.81 -5.22 -7.53
C GLU A 65 9.47 -6.49 -6.72
N THR A 66 10.43 -7.02 -5.94
CA THR A 66 10.23 -8.14 -5.00
C THR A 66 10.17 -7.69 -3.55
N GLY A 67 9.91 -6.38 -3.28
CA GLY A 67 9.67 -5.85 -1.94
C GLY A 67 10.91 -5.68 -1.07
N GLU A 68 12.11 -5.53 -1.65
CA GLU A 68 13.37 -5.35 -0.92
C GLU A 68 14.02 -3.97 -1.23
N PRO A 69 13.33 -2.84 -0.95
CA PRO A 69 13.83 -1.52 -1.32
C PRO A 69 15.13 -1.13 -0.61
N GLU A 70 15.37 -1.59 0.62
CA GLU A 70 16.63 -1.36 1.34
C GLU A 70 17.82 -2.05 0.64
N VAL A 71 17.61 -3.24 0.10
CA VAL A 71 18.63 -3.97 -0.67
C VAL A 71 18.85 -3.30 -2.03
N ALA A 72 17.78 -2.87 -2.71
CA ALA A 72 17.81 -2.24 -4.02
C ALA A 72 18.65 -0.95 -4.04
N LEU A 73 18.59 -0.16 -2.96
CA LEU A 73 19.13 1.20 -2.88
C LEU A 73 20.57 1.31 -3.41
N LYS A 74 21.50 0.57 -2.85
CA LYS A 74 22.94 0.65 -3.23
C LYS A 74 23.21 0.31 -4.70
N TYR A 75 22.38 -0.60 -5.26
CA TYR A 75 22.54 -1.02 -6.65
C TYR A 75 21.97 0.03 -7.61
N LEU A 76 20.83 0.62 -7.28
CA LEU A 76 20.23 1.70 -8.06
C LEU A 76 21.10 2.97 -7.99
N GLU A 77 21.68 3.32 -6.83
CA GLU A 77 22.66 4.40 -6.71
C GLU A 77 23.88 4.14 -7.58
N THR A 78 24.37 2.89 -7.64
CA THR A 78 25.46 2.52 -8.52
C THR A 78 25.09 2.68 -10.00
N ALA A 79 23.88 2.27 -10.39
CA ALA A 79 23.38 2.44 -11.75
C ALA A 79 23.32 3.93 -12.16
N VAL A 80 22.83 4.81 -11.28
CA VAL A 80 22.80 6.27 -11.49
C VAL A 80 24.24 6.81 -11.62
N LYS A 81 25.14 6.44 -10.71
CA LYS A 81 26.56 6.83 -10.77
C LYS A 81 27.23 6.39 -12.09
N ARG A 82 26.80 5.28 -12.67
CA ARG A 82 27.26 4.77 -13.98
C ARG A 82 26.47 5.35 -15.15
N ARG A 83 25.57 6.32 -14.92
CA ARG A 83 24.78 7.03 -15.92
C ARG A 83 23.89 6.11 -16.77
N VAL A 84 23.34 5.06 -16.16
CA VAL A 84 22.36 4.20 -16.83
C VAL A 84 21.07 5.00 -17.05
N PRO A 85 20.52 5.08 -18.27
CA PRO A 85 19.46 6.03 -18.63
C PRO A 85 18.18 5.98 -17.74
N SER A 86 17.77 4.78 -17.29
CA SER A 86 16.59 4.61 -16.42
C SER A 86 16.95 4.56 -14.92
N GLY A 87 18.21 4.73 -14.57
CA GLY A 87 18.68 4.62 -13.19
C GLY A 87 17.97 5.58 -12.25
N GLN A 88 17.84 6.87 -12.64
CA GLN A 88 17.19 7.89 -11.83
C GLN A 88 15.70 7.59 -11.59
N LEU A 89 14.98 7.08 -12.61
CA LEU A 89 13.58 6.69 -12.47
C LEU A 89 13.39 5.63 -11.37
N TYR A 90 14.16 4.54 -11.45
CA TYR A 90 14.04 3.45 -10.49
C TYR A 90 14.59 3.82 -9.10
N LEU A 91 15.64 4.65 -9.04
CA LEU A 91 16.14 5.17 -7.76
C LEU A 91 15.09 6.06 -7.09
N ALA A 92 14.38 6.91 -7.85
CA ALA A 92 13.31 7.75 -7.33
C ALA A 92 12.14 6.89 -6.80
N ARG A 93 11.74 5.84 -7.54
CA ARG A 93 10.73 4.87 -7.06
C ARG A 93 11.17 4.22 -5.75
N ASN A 94 12.42 3.76 -5.69
CA ASN A 94 12.98 3.16 -4.48
C ASN A 94 13.00 4.12 -3.28
N TYR A 95 13.32 5.39 -3.51
CA TYR A 95 13.24 6.40 -2.45
C TYR A 95 11.81 6.64 -1.97
N ASN A 96 10.79 6.57 -2.86
CA ASN A 96 9.39 6.62 -2.44
C ASN A 96 9.02 5.45 -1.50
N ASP A 97 9.42 4.22 -1.84
CA ASP A 97 9.15 3.03 -1.02
C ASP A 97 9.89 3.11 0.35
N LEU A 98 11.01 3.82 0.39
CA LEU A 98 11.75 4.11 1.62
C LEU A 98 11.26 5.37 2.35
N TYR A 99 10.18 6.04 1.88
CA TYR A 99 9.65 7.30 2.42
C TYR A 99 10.68 8.45 2.40
N ARG A 100 11.69 8.35 1.56
CA ARG A 100 12.70 9.40 1.30
C ARG A 100 12.21 10.30 0.17
N PHE A 101 11.07 10.93 0.36
CA PHE A 101 10.38 11.65 -0.71
C PHE A 101 11.15 12.86 -1.25
N GLU A 102 11.93 13.56 -0.42
CA GLU A 102 12.80 14.66 -0.90
C GLU A 102 13.85 14.16 -1.88
N ASP A 103 14.47 13.00 -1.59
CA ASP A 103 15.45 12.39 -2.49
C ASP A 103 14.79 11.90 -3.77
N ALA A 104 13.55 11.35 -3.66
CA ALA A 104 12.77 10.94 -4.82
C ALA A 104 12.43 12.12 -5.73
N ILE A 105 11.99 13.25 -5.16
CA ILE A 105 11.67 14.49 -5.89
C ILE A 105 12.90 14.94 -6.71
N LYS A 106 14.08 15.03 -6.08
CA LYS A 106 15.33 15.40 -6.79
C LYS A 106 15.66 14.45 -7.95
N CYS A 107 15.53 13.14 -7.73
CA CYS A 107 15.78 12.15 -8.77
C CYS A 107 14.79 12.27 -9.94
N TYR A 108 13.51 12.53 -9.67
CA TYR A 108 12.52 12.77 -10.74
C TYR A 108 12.78 14.06 -11.50
N GLU A 109 13.14 15.16 -10.82
CA GLU A 109 13.53 16.42 -11.48
C GLU A 109 14.71 16.23 -12.41
N ASP A 110 15.76 15.54 -11.95
CA ASP A 110 16.92 15.21 -12.77
C ASP A 110 16.55 14.32 -13.96
N TYR A 111 15.67 13.30 -13.75
CA TYR A 111 15.22 12.42 -14.81
C TYR A 111 14.40 13.16 -15.86
N ILE A 112 13.49 14.03 -15.46
CA ILE A 112 12.70 14.90 -16.36
C ILE A 112 13.61 15.81 -17.18
N SER A 113 14.59 16.44 -16.53
CA SER A 113 15.60 17.27 -17.21
C SER A 113 16.35 16.48 -18.29
N ASP A 114 16.76 15.26 -17.99
CA ASP A 114 17.44 14.37 -18.95
C ASP A 114 16.54 13.92 -20.10
N LEU A 115 15.27 13.62 -19.84
CA LEU A 115 14.29 13.32 -20.87
C LEU A 115 14.08 14.51 -21.82
N ALA A 116 13.90 15.72 -21.25
CA ALA A 116 13.72 16.95 -22.01
C ALA A 116 14.92 17.26 -22.93
N LYS A 117 16.16 17.13 -22.41
CA LYS A 117 17.41 17.28 -23.20
C LYS A 117 17.44 16.30 -24.38
N ARG A 118 16.89 15.11 -24.22
CA ARG A 118 16.81 14.06 -25.26
C ARG A 118 15.55 14.16 -26.12
N LYS A 119 14.71 15.19 -25.93
CA LYS A 119 13.43 15.40 -26.62
C LYS A 119 12.48 14.20 -26.49
N ARG A 120 12.45 13.58 -25.29
CA ARG A 120 11.53 12.49 -24.94
C ARG A 120 10.35 13.03 -24.13
N PRO A 121 9.17 12.36 -24.18
CA PRO A 121 8.02 12.72 -23.37
C PRO A 121 8.35 12.73 -21.87
N THR A 122 7.84 13.72 -21.14
CA THR A 122 8.09 13.91 -19.70
C THR A 122 6.84 13.65 -18.84
N ALA A 123 5.65 13.62 -19.44
CA ALA A 123 4.36 13.62 -18.73
C ALA A 123 4.23 12.53 -17.65
N GLU A 124 4.67 11.31 -17.93
CA GLU A 124 4.60 10.23 -16.92
C GLU A 124 5.55 10.49 -15.75
N ALA A 125 6.76 11.00 -16.01
CA ALA A 125 7.71 11.34 -14.95
C ALA A 125 7.23 12.54 -14.12
N GLU A 126 6.56 13.50 -14.76
CA GLU A 126 5.93 14.65 -14.09
C GLU A 126 4.81 14.20 -13.15
N LYS A 127 3.96 13.25 -13.55
CA LYS A 127 2.95 12.64 -12.66
C LYS A 127 3.59 11.99 -11.43
N LEU A 128 4.67 11.21 -11.62
CA LEU A 128 5.39 10.59 -10.52
C LEU A 128 6.05 11.62 -9.59
N LEU A 129 6.56 12.71 -10.13
CA LEU A 129 7.08 13.84 -9.36
C LEU A 129 5.99 14.47 -8.49
N GLU A 130 4.82 14.78 -9.07
CA GLU A 130 3.71 15.38 -8.31
C GLU A 130 3.18 14.43 -7.24
N LYS A 131 3.12 13.12 -7.52
CA LYS A 131 2.80 12.10 -6.52
C LYS A 131 3.81 12.10 -5.36
N SER A 132 5.11 12.15 -5.65
CA SER A 132 6.16 12.23 -4.61
C SER A 132 6.04 13.50 -3.76
N LYS A 133 5.72 14.64 -4.38
CA LYS A 133 5.46 15.89 -3.65
C LYS A 133 4.22 15.80 -2.75
N ALA A 134 3.17 15.13 -3.21
CA ALA A 134 1.98 14.86 -2.40
C ALA A 134 2.31 13.96 -1.20
N ASN A 135 3.05 12.88 -1.43
CA ASN A 135 3.50 11.96 -0.38
C ASN A 135 4.39 12.67 0.65
N PHE A 136 5.25 13.59 0.21
CA PHE A 136 6.07 14.39 1.13
C PHE A 136 5.24 15.32 2.01
N ARG A 137 4.19 15.94 1.44
CA ARG A 137 3.23 16.72 2.26
C ARG A 137 2.53 15.85 3.30
N MET A 138 2.13 14.62 2.94
CA MET A 138 1.52 13.67 3.87
C MET A 138 2.51 13.21 4.96
N LEU A 139 3.79 12.99 4.62
CA LEU A 139 4.83 12.68 5.61
C LEU A 139 5.00 13.81 6.64
N LYS A 140 4.88 15.08 6.21
CA LYS A 140 4.91 16.21 7.14
C LYS A 140 3.69 16.28 8.05
N GLY A 141 2.61 15.62 7.69
CA GLY A 141 1.36 15.54 8.44
C GLY A 141 1.09 14.17 9.07
N VAL A 142 2.13 13.40 9.41
CA VAL A 142 1.97 12.08 10.06
C VAL A 142 1.18 12.23 11.36
N GLU A 143 0.10 11.47 11.48
CA GLU A 143 -0.76 11.50 12.66
C GLU A 143 -0.10 10.79 13.85
N GLU A 144 -0.22 11.41 15.03
CA GLU A 144 0.12 10.79 16.30
C GLU A 144 -0.94 9.74 16.64
N VAL A 145 -0.68 8.49 16.31
CA VAL A 145 -1.56 7.38 16.65
C VAL A 145 -0.84 6.35 17.49
N CYS A 146 -1.50 5.82 18.51
CA CYS A 146 -0.97 4.74 19.35
C CYS A 146 -1.42 3.40 18.79
N ILE A 147 -0.53 2.67 18.13
CA ILE A 147 -0.81 1.33 17.58
C ILE A 147 -0.40 0.29 18.61
N ILE A 148 -1.40 -0.41 19.16
CA ILE A 148 -1.21 -1.31 20.31
C ILE A 148 -0.83 -2.73 19.92
N ASP A 149 -1.29 -3.20 18.75
CA ASP A 149 -1.06 -4.58 18.29
C ASP A 149 -1.12 -4.68 16.77
N SER A 150 -0.68 -5.83 16.25
CA SER A 150 -0.78 -6.18 14.83
C SER A 150 -0.94 -7.68 14.64
N ILE A 151 -1.81 -8.07 13.71
CA ILE A 151 -2.19 -9.47 13.44
C ILE A 151 -1.98 -9.75 11.96
N VAL A 152 -1.08 -10.67 11.61
CA VAL A 152 -0.90 -11.12 10.23
C VAL A 152 -1.82 -12.30 9.95
N ILE A 153 -2.64 -12.20 8.91
CA ILE A 153 -3.67 -13.17 8.57
C ILE A 153 -3.77 -13.37 7.04
N ASP A 154 -4.42 -14.44 6.61
CA ASP A 154 -4.75 -14.65 5.19
C ASP A 154 -5.72 -13.57 4.70
N LYS A 155 -5.42 -12.97 3.54
CA LYS A 155 -6.22 -11.88 2.96
C LYS A 155 -7.69 -12.27 2.77
N GLY A 156 -7.99 -13.51 2.39
CA GLY A 156 -9.37 -13.98 2.25
C GLY A 156 -10.16 -14.11 3.56
N ARG A 157 -9.48 -14.00 4.73
CA ARG A 157 -10.08 -14.17 6.06
C ARG A 157 -9.83 -12.98 6.98
N PHE A 158 -9.40 -11.87 6.45
CA PHE A 158 -8.88 -10.75 7.23
C PHE A 158 -9.91 -10.16 8.22
N LEU A 159 -11.21 -10.24 7.92
CA LEU A 159 -12.27 -9.76 8.83
C LEU A 159 -12.37 -10.56 10.13
N GLU A 160 -11.80 -11.77 10.20
CA GLU A 160 -11.77 -12.55 11.45
C GLU A 160 -10.94 -11.87 12.57
N ALA A 161 -10.03 -10.97 12.19
CA ALA A 161 -9.24 -10.18 13.13
C ALA A 161 -9.97 -8.94 13.67
N TYR A 162 -11.10 -8.55 13.06
CA TYR A 162 -11.91 -7.42 13.52
C TYR A 162 -12.89 -7.88 14.59
N LYS A 163 -12.64 -7.52 15.84
CA LYS A 163 -13.49 -7.82 17.00
C LYS A 163 -14.17 -6.54 17.46
N ILE A 164 -15.18 -6.13 16.69
CA ILE A 164 -15.97 -4.93 16.98
C ILE A 164 -17.22 -5.27 17.79
N SER A 165 -17.61 -4.34 18.65
CA SER A 165 -18.88 -4.43 19.40
C SER A 165 -20.08 -4.43 18.45
N PRO A 166 -21.17 -5.19 18.76
CA PRO A 166 -22.43 -5.10 18.02
C PRO A 166 -23.00 -3.67 17.93
N GLU A 167 -22.69 -2.80 18.90
CA GLU A 167 -23.06 -1.38 18.91
C GLU A 167 -22.34 -0.57 17.84
N SER A 168 -21.23 -1.09 17.30
CA SER A 168 -20.49 -0.51 16.18
C SER A 168 -20.86 -1.13 14.83
N GLY A 169 -21.85 -2.06 14.80
CA GLY A 169 -22.33 -2.74 13.60
C GLY A 169 -21.65 -4.09 13.34
N LYS A 170 -21.74 -4.59 12.10
CA LYS A 170 -21.21 -5.89 11.70
C LYS A 170 -20.51 -5.83 10.36
N LEU A 171 -19.46 -6.64 10.22
CA LEU A 171 -18.64 -6.75 9.02
C LEU A 171 -18.78 -8.15 8.41
N PHE A 172 -18.90 -8.21 7.10
CA PHE A 172 -19.00 -9.46 6.35
C PHE A 172 -18.13 -9.37 5.08
N MET A 173 -17.63 -10.51 4.64
CA MET A 173 -17.18 -10.63 3.25
C MET A 173 -18.39 -10.58 2.33
N TYR A 174 -18.25 -9.98 1.16
CA TYR A 174 -19.35 -9.82 0.20
C TYR A 174 -20.03 -11.15 -0.13
N ASN A 175 -19.25 -12.20 -0.42
CA ASN A 175 -19.76 -13.49 -0.81
C ASN A 175 -20.50 -14.21 0.33
N ASP A 176 -20.06 -14.03 1.57
CA ASP A 176 -20.71 -14.61 2.75
C ASP A 176 -22.07 -13.96 3.00
N PHE A 177 -22.18 -12.64 2.81
CA PHE A 177 -23.42 -11.91 3.03
C PHE A 177 -24.48 -12.17 1.93
N PHE A 178 -24.05 -12.09 0.66
CA PHE A 178 -24.96 -12.24 -0.47
C PHE A 178 -25.09 -13.68 -0.99
N GLN A 179 -24.32 -14.62 -0.45
CA GLN A 179 -24.27 -16.01 -0.87
C GLN A 179 -24.06 -16.14 -2.39
N ASN A 180 -23.17 -15.30 -2.92
CA ASN A 180 -22.89 -15.19 -4.35
C ASN A 180 -21.72 -16.12 -4.74
N GLU A 181 -21.89 -16.86 -5.85
CA GLU A 181 -20.85 -17.74 -6.40
C GLU A 181 -19.71 -16.95 -7.10
N ALA A 182 -19.97 -15.71 -7.51
CA ALA A 182 -18.94 -14.88 -8.12
C ALA A 182 -17.96 -14.35 -7.05
N GLU A 183 -16.67 -14.65 -7.17
CA GLU A 183 -15.66 -14.09 -6.29
C GLU A 183 -15.55 -12.58 -6.47
N VAL A 184 -16.11 -11.84 -5.53
CA VAL A 184 -15.97 -10.37 -5.43
C VAL A 184 -15.13 -10.05 -4.20
N GLU A 185 -13.95 -9.52 -4.40
CA GLU A 185 -13.11 -9.05 -3.29
C GLU A 185 -13.65 -7.73 -2.74
N ALA A 186 -14.72 -7.83 -1.95
CA ALA A 186 -15.42 -6.69 -1.35
C ALA A 186 -15.97 -7.05 0.02
N THR A 187 -16.36 -6.02 0.78
CA THR A 187 -16.95 -6.17 2.12
C THR A 187 -18.34 -5.54 2.20
N VAL A 188 -19.09 -5.99 3.20
CA VAL A 188 -20.38 -5.44 3.59
C VAL A 188 -20.29 -4.98 5.04
N TYR A 189 -20.67 -3.73 5.29
CA TYR A 189 -20.91 -3.20 6.63
C TYR A 189 -22.39 -3.08 6.87
N GLU A 190 -22.87 -3.72 7.92
CA GLU A 190 -24.26 -3.60 8.42
C GLU A 190 -24.26 -2.68 9.64
N THR A 191 -25.11 -1.66 9.63
CA THR A 191 -25.25 -0.72 10.77
C THR A 191 -25.74 -1.45 12.03
N GLU A 192 -25.50 -0.85 13.19
CA GLU A 192 -25.87 -1.38 14.51
C GLU A 192 -27.35 -1.72 14.61
N LEU A 193 -28.23 -0.93 13.98
CA LEU A 193 -29.67 -1.20 13.91
C LEU A 193 -30.06 -2.33 12.95
N GLY A 194 -29.14 -2.86 12.16
CA GLY A 194 -29.39 -3.91 11.19
C GLY A 194 -30.39 -3.55 10.09
N ASN A 195 -30.59 -2.25 9.85
CA ASN A 195 -31.57 -1.73 8.90
C ASN A 195 -30.97 -1.10 7.65
N LYS A 196 -29.66 -0.98 7.59
CA LYS A 196 -28.92 -0.43 6.45
C LYS A 196 -27.60 -1.16 6.27
N ILE A 197 -27.22 -1.40 5.02
CA ILE A 197 -25.89 -1.91 4.65
C ILE A 197 -25.21 -0.96 3.68
N TYR A 198 -23.88 -0.95 3.76
CA TYR A 198 -22.97 -0.34 2.79
C TYR A 198 -22.01 -1.42 2.30
N TYR A 199 -21.76 -1.47 1.00
CA TYR A 199 -20.96 -2.57 0.43
C TYR A 199 -20.32 -2.18 -0.87
N GLY A 200 -19.16 -2.81 -1.18
CA GLY A 200 -18.53 -2.72 -2.49
C GLY A 200 -19.20 -3.69 -3.47
N GLU A 201 -19.49 -3.25 -4.69
CA GLU A 201 -20.05 -4.10 -5.74
C GLU A 201 -19.39 -3.80 -7.09
N ARG A 202 -19.08 -4.85 -7.85
CA ARG A 202 -18.51 -4.72 -9.19
C ARG A 202 -19.58 -4.25 -10.16
N GLN A 203 -19.32 -3.12 -10.79
CA GLN A 203 -20.18 -2.52 -11.77
C GLN A 203 -19.97 -3.15 -13.19
N PRO A 204 -20.90 -2.95 -14.14
CA PRO A 204 -20.76 -3.48 -15.51
C PRO A 204 -19.50 -3.03 -16.27
N ASP A 205 -18.92 -1.89 -15.90
CA ASP A 205 -17.66 -1.38 -16.45
C ASP A 205 -16.42 -2.03 -15.82
N GLY A 206 -16.60 -2.95 -14.86
CA GLY A 206 -15.56 -3.68 -14.15
C GLY A 206 -15.04 -2.98 -12.90
N LYS A 207 -15.42 -1.74 -12.61
CA LYS A 207 -15.04 -1.00 -11.41
C LYS A 207 -15.77 -1.52 -10.18
N LEU A 208 -15.12 -1.45 -9.02
CA LEU A 208 -15.80 -1.56 -7.73
C LEU A 208 -16.33 -0.19 -7.30
N SER A 209 -17.60 -0.16 -6.93
CA SER A 209 -18.26 1.04 -6.41
C SER A 209 -18.97 0.75 -5.11
N ILE A 210 -19.13 1.75 -4.26
CA ILE A 210 -19.84 1.60 -2.97
C ILE A 210 -21.31 1.93 -3.18
N LEU A 211 -22.15 0.98 -2.74
CA LEU A 211 -23.59 1.07 -2.72
C LEU A 211 -24.12 1.00 -1.30
N SER A 212 -25.38 1.38 -1.12
CA SER A 212 -26.15 1.11 0.11
C SER A 212 -27.50 0.51 -0.19
N ARG A 213 -28.02 -0.27 0.78
CA ARG A 213 -29.39 -0.78 0.79
C ARG A 213 -30.02 -0.51 2.15
N ASN A 214 -31.31 -0.17 2.16
CA ASN A 214 -32.10 -0.10 3.37
C ASN A 214 -32.94 -1.38 3.48
N LYS A 215 -33.17 -1.83 4.71
CA LYS A 215 -34.04 -2.95 5.02
C LYS A 215 -35.47 -2.44 5.28
N MET A 216 -36.42 -2.95 4.56
CA MET A 216 -37.83 -2.58 4.69
C MET A 216 -38.65 -3.86 4.88
N GLN A 217 -39.46 -3.92 5.95
CA GLN A 217 -40.28 -5.07 6.28
C GLN A 217 -39.50 -6.41 6.33
N GLY A 218 -38.24 -6.35 6.75
CA GLY A 218 -37.37 -7.53 6.89
C GLY A 218 -36.54 -7.88 5.63
N GLU A 219 -36.79 -7.25 4.50
CA GLU A 219 -36.10 -7.52 3.22
C GLU A 219 -35.20 -6.38 2.81
N TRP A 220 -34.04 -6.70 2.19
CA TRP A 220 -33.15 -5.73 1.64
C TRP A 220 -33.68 -5.15 0.33
N GLY A 221 -33.79 -3.83 0.26
CA GLY A 221 -34.20 -3.11 -0.94
C GLY A 221 -33.16 -3.15 -2.04
N LYS A 222 -33.43 -2.47 -3.15
CA LYS A 222 -32.50 -2.33 -4.26
C LYS A 222 -31.27 -1.52 -3.84
N GLY A 223 -30.08 -1.94 -4.30
CA GLY A 223 -28.84 -1.20 -4.13
C GLY A 223 -28.86 0.15 -4.86
N SER A 224 -28.34 1.18 -4.20
CA SER A 224 -28.16 2.52 -4.76
C SER A 224 -26.71 2.95 -4.59
N LEU A 225 -26.08 3.44 -5.66
CA LEU A 225 -24.75 4.03 -5.59
C LEU A 225 -24.74 5.18 -4.59
N LEU A 226 -23.68 5.28 -3.79
CA LEU A 226 -23.50 6.44 -2.94
C LEU A 226 -23.27 7.68 -3.81
N PRO A 227 -23.95 8.81 -3.48
CA PRO A 227 -23.86 10.02 -4.28
C PRO A 227 -22.54 10.76 -4.07
N GLY A 228 -22.16 11.53 -5.08
CA GLY A 228 -21.00 12.40 -5.04
C GLY A 228 -19.69 11.67 -5.37
N SER A 229 -18.60 12.21 -4.87
CA SER A 229 -17.23 11.88 -5.25
C SER A 229 -16.68 10.58 -4.66
N ILE A 230 -17.45 9.83 -3.86
CA ILE A 230 -16.99 8.55 -3.27
C ILE A 230 -16.62 7.54 -4.37
N ASN A 231 -17.41 7.49 -5.44
CA ASN A 231 -17.24 6.55 -6.54
C ASN A 231 -16.50 7.14 -7.76
N ASP A 232 -15.85 8.30 -7.62
CA ASP A 232 -15.10 8.96 -8.71
C ASP A 232 -13.73 8.30 -8.97
N SER A 233 -13.24 7.48 -8.03
CA SER A 233 -12.00 6.70 -8.14
C SER A 233 -12.10 5.60 -9.18
N ILE A 234 -10.97 4.92 -9.47
CA ILE A 234 -10.96 3.71 -10.32
C ILE A 234 -11.74 2.60 -9.64
N ASN A 235 -11.47 2.34 -8.34
CA ASN A 235 -12.25 1.46 -7.49
C ASN A 235 -12.50 2.11 -6.11
N ALA A 236 -13.67 1.89 -5.55
CA ALA A 236 -14.02 2.23 -4.18
C ALA A 236 -14.64 1.02 -3.47
N ASN A 237 -14.17 0.71 -2.24
CA ASN A 237 -14.52 -0.52 -1.51
C ASN A 237 -14.32 -0.33 0.00
N TYR A 238 -14.59 -1.37 0.78
CA TYR A 238 -14.34 -1.45 2.22
C TYR A 238 -15.02 -0.33 3.04
N PRO A 239 -16.34 -0.08 2.83
CA PRO A 239 -17.03 0.98 3.54
C PRO A 239 -17.24 0.64 5.01
N TYR A 240 -17.11 1.66 5.87
CA TYR A 240 -17.48 1.64 7.28
C TYR A 240 -18.07 3.00 7.67
N VAL A 241 -19.19 3.01 8.38
CA VAL A 241 -19.85 4.24 8.82
C VAL A 241 -19.80 4.30 10.35
N LEU A 242 -19.39 5.47 10.89
CA LEU A 242 -19.41 5.69 12.35
C LEU A 242 -20.84 5.68 12.90
N THR A 243 -20.95 5.55 14.23
CA THR A 243 -22.25 5.57 14.93
C THR A 243 -22.98 6.91 14.79
N ASP A 244 -22.30 7.98 14.36
CA ASP A 244 -22.95 9.25 14.01
C ASP A 244 -23.86 9.14 12.76
N GLY A 245 -23.76 8.05 12.01
CA GLY A 245 -24.54 7.77 10.81
C GLY A 245 -24.21 8.62 9.57
N ILE A 246 -23.25 9.54 9.66
CA ILE A 246 -22.89 10.49 8.59
C ILE A 246 -21.44 10.41 8.16
N THR A 247 -20.53 10.00 9.04
CA THR A 247 -19.11 9.87 8.72
C THR A 247 -18.83 8.48 8.15
N ILE A 248 -18.33 8.42 6.92
CA ILE A 248 -17.96 7.18 6.25
C ILE A 248 -16.46 7.13 5.99
N TYR A 249 -15.84 6.02 6.36
CA TYR A 249 -14.51 5.61 5.92
C TYR A 249 -14.65 4.58 4.81
N TYR A 250 -13.77 4.63 3.84
CA TYR A 250 -13.72 3.65 2.75
C TYR A 250 -12.34 3.62 2.14
N ALA A 251 -12.03 2.62 1.33
CA ALA A 251 -10.79 2.59 0.58
C ALA A 251 -11.04 2.83 -0.91
N ALA A 252 -10.14 3.59 -1.54
CA ALA A 252 -10.19 3.85 -2.97
C ALA A 252 -8.77 3.90 -3.55
N ASP A 253 -8.66 3.56 -4.84
CA ASP A 253 -7.44 3.72 -5.62
C ASP A 253 -7.58 4.91 -6.60
N GLY A 254 -6.46 5.47 -7.07
CA GLY A 254 -6.47 6.54 -8.05
C GLY A 254 -5.43 7.61 -7.81
N GLU A 255 -5.65 8.78 -8.40
CA GLU A 255 -4.65 9.88 -8.41
C GLU A 255 -4.36 10.45 -7.02
N ASN A 256 -5.32 10.38 -6.10
CA ASN A 256 -5.19 10.90 -4.74
C ASN A 256 -4.68 9.84 -3.73
N SER A 257 -4.38 8.64 -4.18
CA SER A 257 -3.81 7.57 -3.34
C SER A 257 -2.29 7.69 -3.27
N ILE A 258 -1.71 7.35 -2.11
CA ILE A 258 -0.25 7.19 -1.93
C ILE A 258 0.22 5.93 -2.66
N GLY A 259 -0.49 4.84 -2.42
CA GLY A 259 -0.20 3.50 -2.97
C GLY A 259 -1.23 3.02 -3.99
N GLY A 260 -1.77 1.83 -3.74
CA GLY A 260 -2.94 1.28 -4.40
C GLY A 260 -4.21 1.80 -3.73
N TYR A 261 -4.91 0.93 -2.97
CA TYR A 261 -5.99 1.39 -2.10
C TYR A 261 -5.44 2.24 -0.97
N ASP A 262 -6.02 3.42 -0.80
CA ASP A 262 -5.84 4.28 0.37
C ASP A 262 -7.16 4.47 1.10
N ILE A 263 -7.09 4.69 2.40
CA ILE A 263 -8.25 5.00 3.25
C ILE A 263 -8.61 6.47 3.10
N PHE A 264 -9.88 6.72 2.82
CA PHE A 264 -10.49 8.06 2.74
C PHE A 264 -11.59 8.19 3.77
N VAL A 265 -11.87 9.43 4.17
CA VAL A 265 -13.00 9.79 5.03
C VAL A 265 -13.80 10.91 4.40
N THR A 266 -15.12 10.84 4.53
CA THR A 266 -16.02 11.95 4.17
C THR A 266 -17.26 11.95 5.07
N ARG A 267 -18.05 12.99 4.96
CA ARG A 267 -19.28 13.18 5.73
C ARG A 267 -20.47 13.44 4.83
N TYR A 268 -21.58 12.83 5.15
CA TYR A 268 -22.85 13.11 4.49
C TYR A 268 -23.42 14.45 4.94
N ASN A 269 -23.71 15.32 3.96
CA ASN A 269 -24.37 16.59 4.19
C ASN A 269 -25.88 16.46 3.95
N THR A 270 -26.65 16.48 5.01
CA THR A 270 -28.12 16.31 4.97
C THR A 270 -28.84 17.48 4.26
N ASN A 271 -28.22 18.64 4.16
CA ASN A 271 -28.81 19.81 3.47
C ASN A 271 -28.74 19.66 1.95
N THR A 272 -27.66 19.05 1.43
CA THR A 272 -27.44 18.87 0.00
C THR A 272 -27.73 17.44 -0.48
N ASN A 273 -27.96 16.52 0.44
CA ASN A 273 -28.10 15.07 0.20
C ASN A 273 -26.91 14.46 -0.58
N THR A 274 -25.71 14.95 -0.32
CA THR A 274 -24.47 14.47 -0.93
C THR A 274 -23.38 14.31 0.13
N TYR A 275 -22.35 13.53 -0.18
CA TYR A 275 -21.14 13.52 0.64
C TYR A 275 -20.26 14.72 0.30
N LEU A 276 -19.54 15.21 1.30
CA LEU A 276 -18.47 16.20 1.11
C LEU A 276 -17.33 15.61 0.29
N THR A 277 -16.42 16.45 -0.19
CA THR A 277 -15.21 15.97 -0.86
C THR A 277 -14.42 15.06 0.08
N PRO A 278 -14.11 13.81 -0.32
CA PRO A 278 -13.35 12.90 0.51
C PRO A 278 -11.94 13.40 0.77
N GLU A 279 -11.46 13.16 1.98
CA GLU A 279 -10.10 13.45 2.41
C GLU A 279 -9.33 12.16 2.61
N ASN A 280 -8.10 12.08 2.06
CA ASN A 280 -7.16 11.02 2.36
C ASN A 280 -6.76 11.12 3.84
N VAL A 281 -6.90 10.04 4.63
CA VAL A 281 -6.59 10.08 6.08
C VAL A 281 -5.11 10.34 6.35
N GLY A 282 -4.24 10.01 5.38
CA GLY A 282 -2.80 10.26 5.44
C GLY A 282 -2.02 9.19 6.20
N MET A 283 -0.76 9.51 6.47
CA MET A 283 0.14 8.62 7.21
C MET A 283 -0.10 8.72 8.72
N PRO A 284 0.05 7.61 9.47
CA PRO A 284 0.63 6.32 9.08
C PRO A 284 -0.39 5.32 8.53
N PHE A 285 -1.67 5.66 8.47
CA PHE A 285 -2.72 4.74 8.01
C PHE A 285 -2.50 4.35 6.56
N ASN A 286 -2.28 5.33 5.68
CA ASN A 286 -1.99 5.12 4.28
C ASN A 286 -0.48 5.03 4.00
N SER A 287 -0.11 4.22 3.01
CA SER A 287 1.25 3.85 2.66
C SER A 287 1.41 3.67 1.14
N PRO A 288 2.62 3.44 0.60
CA PRO A 288 2.79 3.04 -0.80
C PRO A 288 2.17 1.70 -1.21
N TYR A 289 1.55 0.98 -0.28
CA TYR A 289 0.91 -0.33 -0.45
C TYR A 289 -0.62 -0.18 -0.55
N ASN A 290 -1.37 -1.28 -0.31
CA ASN A 290 -2.82 -1.20 -0.17
C ASN A 290 -3.19 -1.09 1.31
N ASP A 291 -3.93 -0.06 1.64
CA ASP A 291 -4.42 0.22 2.99
C ASP A 291 -5.94 0.35 2.94
N TYR A 292 -6.66 -0.41 3.75
CA TYR A 292 -8.11 -0.51 3.63
C TYR A 292 -8.79 -0.97 4.92
N MET A 293 -10.12 -1.04 4.90
CA MET A 293 -10.97 -1.51 6.00
C MET A 293 -10.66 -0.80 7.32
N PHE A 294 -10.78 0.53 7.31
CA PHE A 294 -10.62 1.34 8.51
C PHE A 294 -11.91 1.34 9.33
N VAL A 295 -11.81 0.91 10.57
CA VAL A 295 -12.95 0.74 11.48
C VAL A 295 -12.62 1.38 12.82
N ILE A 296 -13.58 2.06 13.41
CA ILE A 296 -13.51 2.59 14.79
C ILE A 296 -14.69 2.01 15.58
N ASP A 297 -14.38 1.18 16.54
CA ASP A 297 -15.34 0.74 17.57
C ASP A 297 -15.33 1.77 18.70
N GLU A 298 -16.29 2.70 18.64
CA GLU A 298 -16.41 3.79 19.61
C GLU A 298 -16.79 3.26 21.00
N TYR A 299 -17.48 2.12 21.07
CA TYR A 299 -17.86 1.48 22.33
C TYR A 299 -16.65 0.97 23.09
N ASN A 300 -15.77 0.23 22.45
CA ASN A 300 -14.57 -0.32 23.04
C ASN A 300 -13.36 0.66 22.96
N ASN A 301 -13.53 1.82 22.32
CA ASN A 301 -12.44 2.78 22.06
C ASN A 301 -11.22 2.11 21.44
N LEU A 302 -11.45 1.32 20.39
CA LEU A 302 -10.45 0.63 19.60
C LEU A 302 -10.67 0.91 18.10
N GLY A 303 -9.59 0.92 17.35
CA GLY A 303 -9.64 1.05 15.89
C GLY A 303 -8.83 -0.03 15.21
N TRP A 304 -9.20 -0.37 13.98
CA TRP A 304 -8.51 -1.33 13.13
C TRP A 304 -8.33 -0.77 11.73
N PHE A 305 -7.25 -1.15 11.08
CA PHE A 305 -7.11 -1.03 9.63
C PHE A 305 -6.24 -2.15 9.08
N ALA A 306 -6.48 -2.51 7.85
CA ALA A 306 -5.75 -3.54 7.11
C ALA A 306 -4.70 -2.90 6.21
N SER A 307 -3.54 -3.53 6.10
CA SER A 307 -2.48 -3.12 5.17
C SER A 307 -1.70 -4.33 4.69
N ASP A 308 -1.40 -4.40 3.40
CA ASP A 308 -0.51 -5.43 2.86
C ASP A 308 0.97 -4.99 2.86
N ARG A 309 1.29 -3.82 3.49
CA ARG A 309 2.67 -3.35 3.64
C ARG A 309 3.54 -4.42 4.30
N TYR A 310 4.67 -4.70 3.67
CA TYR A 310 5.67 -5.67 4.15
C TYR A 310 5.14 -7.11 4.27
N GLN A 311 4.00 -7.44 3.67
CA GLN A 311 3.44 -8.79 3.70
C GLN A 311 3.72 -9.54 2.40
N PRO A 312 3.92 -10.87 2.48
CA PRO A 312 3.96 -11.68 1.27
C PRO A 312 2.58 -11.73 0.60
N GLU A 313 2.56 -12.06 -0.68
CA GLU A 313 1.34 -12.22 -1.45
C GLU A 313 0.33 -13.13 -0.73
N GLY A 314 -0.94 -12.75 -0.70
CA GLY A 314 -2.01 -13.48 -0.02
C GLY A 314 -2.10 -13.24 1.50
N LYS A 315 -1.21 -12.44 2.08
CA LYS A 315 -1.27 -12.05 3.51
C LYS A 315 -1.58 -10.56 3.65
N VAL A 316 -2.11 -10.20 4.81
CA VAL A 316 -2.38 -8.84 5.22
C VAL A 316 -2.11 -8.68 6.72
N CYS A 317 -1.66 -7.53 7.12
CA CYS A 317 -1.49 -7.15 8.52
C CYS A 317 -2.66 -6.27 8.96
N ILE A 318 -3.32 -6.65 10.03
CA ILE A 318 -4.36 -5.85 10.69
C ILE A 318 -3.71 -5.14 11.87
N TYR A 319 -3.66 -3.82 11.80
CA TYR A 319 -3.18 -2.98 12.89
C TYR A 319 -4.34 -2.59 13.80
N VAL A 320 -4.10 -2.65 15.10
CA VAL A 320 -5.07 -2.23 16.14
C VAL A 320 -4.53 -0.98 16.82
N PHE A 321 -5.35 0.05 16.96
CA PHE A 321 -4.91 1.34 17.51
C PHE A 321 -5.94 1.94 18.47
N ILE A 322 -5.50 2.93 19.25
CA ILE A 322 -6.37 3.77 20.10
C ILE A 322 -6.81 4.96 19.23
N PRO A 323 -8.12 5.13 18.97
CA PRO A 323 -8.62 6.28 18.20
C PRO A 323 -8.37 7.59 18.93
N ASN A 324 -7.96 8.62 18.19
CA ASN A 324 -7.88 9.97 18.71
C ASN A 324 -9.25 10.67 18.65
N SER A 325 -9.63 11.42 19.66
CA SER A 325 -10.84 12.26 19.64
C SER A 325 -10.74 13.40 18.62
N SER A 326 -9.54 13.80 18.25
CA SER A 326 -9.24 14.78 17.23
C SER A 326 -7.87 14.47 16.61
N LYS A 327 -7.70 14.75 15.31
CA LYS A 327 -6.43 14.52 14.60
C LYS A 327 -5.32 15.35 15.25
N ARG A 328 -4.25 14.68 15.67
CA ARG A 328 -3.00 15.29 16.15
C ARG A 328 -1.88 14.82 15.25
N VAL A 329 -0.95 15.70 14.91
CA VAL A 329 0.16 15.40 14.02
C VAL A 329 1.49 15.66 14.70
N TYR A 330 2.49 14.85 14.36
CA TYR A 330 3.86 15.08 14.81
C TYR A 330 4.41 16.39 14.24
N ASN A 331 5.19 17.11 15.03
CA ASN A 331 5.90 18.29 14.54
C ASN A 331 7.12 17.86 13.71
N TYR A 332 6.93 17.72 12.40
CA TYR A 332 7.95 17.27 11.45
C TYR A 332 9.24 18.11 11.56
N GLU A 333 9.12 19.43 11.66
CA GLU A 333 10.27 20.35 11.66
C GLU A 333 11.09 20.27 12.97
N ALA A 334 10.50 19.76 14.06
CA ALA A 334 11.15 19.62 15.36
C ALA A 334 11.70 18.21 15.61
N MET A 335 11.47 17.26 14.72
CA MET A 335 11.84 15.86 14.89
C MET A 335 12.94 15.44 13.91
N ASP A 336 13.70 14.40 14.29
CA ASP A 336 14.61 13.72 13.35
C ASP A 336 13.76 13.11 12.21
N PRO A 337 14.05 13.45 10.94
CA PRO A 337 13.33 12.90 9.79
C PRO A 337 13.29 11.37 9.77
N LYS A 338 14.34 10.68 10.22
CA LYS A 338 14.36 9.21 10.32
C LYS A 338 13.32 8.70 11.30
N LYS A 339 13.12 9.41 12.41
CA LYS A 339 12.10 9.04 13.41
C LYS A 339 10.70 9.22 12.83
N VAL A 340 10.44 10.33 12.13
CA VAL A 340 9.15 10.57 11.47
C VAL A 340 8.88 9.52 10.40
N ILE A 341 9.88 9.18 9.57
CA ILE A 341 9.78 8.09 8.60
C ILE A 341 9.47 6.76 9.30
N GLY A 342 10.13 6.45 10.41
CA GLY A 342 9.86 5.24 11.20
C GLY A 342 8.42 5.15 11.69
N LEU A 343 7.86 6.28 12.17
CA LEU A 343 6.46 6.40 12.61
C LEU A 343 5.49 6.25 11.43
N ALA A 344 5.76 6.93 10.31
CA ALA A 344 4.95 6.83 9.10
C ALA A 344 4.92 5.41 8.51
N ARG A 345 6.03 4.70 8.61
CA ARG A 345 6.17 3.30 8.16
C ARG A 345 5.63 2.27 9.15
N ILE A 346 5.31 2.68 10.38
CA ILE A 346 4.99 1.75 11.49
C ILE A 346 6.14 0.72 11.65
N HIS A 347 7.38 1.20 11.64
CA HIS A 347 8.55 0.32 11.73
C HIS A 347 8.59 -0.46 13.04
N SER A 348 8.11 0.16 14.13
CA SER A 348 7.95 -0.45 15.44
C SER A 348 6.68 0.09 16.11
N LEU A 349 5.82 -0.79 16.57
CA LEU A 349 4.63 -0.39 17.32
C LEU A 349 5.00 0.39 18.59
N LYS A 350 6.07 -0.02 19.26
CA LYS A 350 6.53 0.63 20.51
C LYS A 350 6.91 2.09 20.33
N ASP A 351 7.36 2.48 19.14
CA ASP A 351 7.72 3.87 18.85
C ASP A 351 6.50 4.80 18.83
N THR A 352 5.29 4.24 18.69
CA THR A 352 4.01 4.97 18.73
C THR A 352 3.45 5.13 20.16
N TRP A 353 4.05 4.46 21.17
CA TRP A 353 3.53 4.43 22.53
C TRP A 353 4.02 5.64 23.33
N THR A 354 3.14 6.58 23.59
CA THR A 354 3.42 7.76 24.41
C THR A 354 2.95 7.59 25.85
N ASP A 355 1.96 6.70 26.10
CA ASP A 355 1.36 6.39 27.39
C ASP A 355 1.25 4.86 27.55
N GLN A 356 2.06 4.30 28.46
CA GLN A 356 2.12 2.86 28.69
C GLN A 356 0.86 2.32 29.39
N ASP A 357 0.23 3.12 30.24
CA ASP A 357 -0.98 2.73 30.95
C ASP A 357 -2.16 2.67 29.99
N ALA A 358 -2.27 3.66 29.09
CA ALA A 358 -3.28 3.66 28.01
C ALA A 358 -3.11 2.46 27.07
N VAL A 359 -1.87 2.09 26.75
CA VAL A 359 -1.58 0.88 25.93
C VAL A 359 -1.99 -0.40 26.65
N ALA A 360 -1.67 -0.52 27.95
CA ALA A 360 -2.02 -1.71 28.74
C ALA A 360 -3.55 -1.87 28.84
N ASP A 361 -4.26 -0.78 29.12
CA ASP A 361 -5.71 -0.76 29.18
C ASP A 361 -6.37 -1.10 27.83
N ALA A 362 -5.88 -0.53 26.72
CA ALA A 362 -6.39 -0.84 25.39
C ALA A 362 -6.14 -2.31 24.99
N LYS A 363 -4.99 -2.88 25.36
CA LYS A 363 -4.71 -4.32 25.16
C LYS A 363 -5.64 -5.20 25.97
N HIS A 364 -6.01 -4.78 27.18
CA HIS A 364 -6.98 -5.51 27.99
C HIS A 364 -8.38 -5.50 27.33
N ARG A 365 -8.83 -4.33 26.81
CA ARG A 365 -10.07 -4.24 26.04
C ARG A 365 -10.05 -5.12 24.78
N LEU A 366 -8.92 -5.11 24.05
CA LEU A 366 -8.73 -5.95 22.88
C LEU A 366 -8.87 -7.44 23.23
N GLN A 367 -8.20 -7.87 24.31
CA GLN A 367 -8.29 -9.26 24.78
C GLN A 367 -9.71 -9.63 25.15
N ALA A 368 -10.44 -8.76 25.86
CA ALA A 368 -11.84 -8.98 26.21
C ALA A 368 -12.72 -9.16 24.97
N ALA A 369 -12.51 -8.33 23.93
CA ALA A 369 -13.24 -8.44 22.65
C ALA A 369 -12.95 -9.76 21.89
N PHE A 370 -11.76 -10.36 22.05
CA PHE A 370 -11.46 -11.68 21.51
C PHE A 370 -12.07 -12.83 22.34
N ASP A 371 -12.27 -12.61 23.65
CA ASP A 371 -12.82 -13.63 24.57
C ASP A 371 -14.37 -13.67 24.53
N GLU A 372 -15.02 -12.60 24.11
CA GLU A 372 -16.47 -12.56 23.85
C GLU A 372 -16.78 -13.40 22.60
N LYS A 373 -17.48 -14.54 22.80
CA LYS A 373 -17.86 -15.51 21.76
C LYS A 373 -19.25 -15.24 21.22
#